data_9d997eeeb2cf4b20cd84b4a157430522
#
_entry.id   9d997eeeb2cf4b20cd84b4a157430522
#
_cell.length_a   1.000
_cell.length_b   1.000
_cell.length_c   1.000
_cell.angle_alpha   90.00
_cell.angle_beta   90.00
_cell.angle_gamma   90.00
#
_symmetry.space_group_name_H-M   'P 1'
#
loop_
_entity.id
_entity.type
_entity.pdbx_description
1 polymer ?
#
loop_
_entity_poly.entity_id
_entity_poly.type
_entity_poly.pdbx_seq_one_letter_code
_entity_poly.pdbx_strand_id
1 'polypeptide(L)'
;MAKIGILTCSNATQDLGCSSVSCLADFRKRKETFSEYPEDEKLTSAGIINCPGCPTLTSPDKLIERIRALTNFGVDTIHFTYCVKSLCPFKEKYKDSLEESFPNIRIVIGTHEEHIAPEEFRRRVKKLFRQPRKTMVDIILNKDEEA
;
A
#
# COMPACT_ATOMS: atom_id res chain seq x y z
N MET A 1 -5.02 2.13 -22.87
CA MET A 1 -4.60 1.01 -21.97
C MET A 1 -3.94 1.62 -20.75
N ALA A 2 -4.49 1.33 -19.58
CA ALA A 2 -3.88 1.78 -18.33
C ALA A 2 -3.05 0.64 -17.71
N LYS A 3 -1.79 0.91 -17.39
CA LYS A 3 -0.89 -0.03 -16.73
C LYS A 3 -0.72 0.37 -15.28
N ILE A 4 -1.27 -0.44 -14.39
CA ILE A 4 -1.52 -0.08 -13.00
C ILE A 4 -0.52 -0.75 -12.06
N GLY A 5 0.08 0.03 -11.19
CA GLY A 5 0.78 -0.42 -9.99
C GLY A 5 -0.06 -0.16 -8.75
N ILE A 6 0.04 -1.03 -7.75
CA ILE A 6 -0.69 -0.93 -6.50
C ILE A 6 0.32 -0.76 -5.35
N LEU A 7 0.15 0.29 -4.57
CA LEU A 7 0.95 0.57 -3.37
C LEU A 7 0.17 0.21 -2.11
N THR A 8 0.67 -0.77 -1.36
CA THR A 8 0.06 -1.25 -0.11
C THR A 8 0.76 -0.67 1.12
N CYS A 9 0.06 -0.67 2.24
CA CYS A 9 0.63 -0.36 3.54
C CYS A 9 1.29 -1.61 4.14
N SER A 10 2.56 -1.52 4.52
CA SER A 10 3.28 -2.63 5.17
C SER A 10 2.66 -3.05 6.50
N ASN A 11 2.04 -2.14 7.24
CA ASN A 11 1.33 -2.49 8.47
C ASN A 11 0.13 -3.42 8.21
N ALA A 12 -0.55 -3.28 7.09
CA ALA A 12 -1.63 -4.18 6.73
C ALA A 12 -1.11 -5.52 6.20
N THR A 13 -0.15 -5.51 5.29
CA THR A 13 0.34 -6.71 4.64
C THR A 13 1.23 -7.57 5.53
N GLN A 14 2.09 -6.97 6.32
CA GLN A 14 3.03 -7.70 7.20
C GLN A 14 2.46 -7.93 8.59
N ASP A 15 1.89 -6.90 9.21
CA ASP A 15 1.47 -6.98 10.61
C ASP A 15 0.06 -7.57 10.76
N LEU A 16 -0.86 -7.25 9.86
CA LEU A 16 -2.24 -7.81 9.86
C LEU A 16 -2.39 -9.02 8.94
N GLY A 17 -1.37 -9.39 8.20
CA GLY A 17 -1.40 -10.55 7.32
C GLY A 17 -2.30 -10.40 6.09
N CYS A 18 -2.54 -9.17 5.62
CA CYS A 18 -3.32 -8.94 4.41
C CYS A 18 -2.57 -9.49 3.18
N SER A 19 -3.24 -10.35 2.41
CA SER A 19 -2.70 -10.92 1.18
C SER A 19 -2.90 -10.06 -0.06
N SER A 20 -3.52 -8.87 0.08
CA SER A 20 -3.91 -7.97 -1.01
C SER A 20 -4.93 -8.59 -2.00
N VAL A 21 -5.59 -9.66 -1.62
CA VAL A 21 -6.52 -10.38 -2.50
C VAL A 21 -7.74 -9.53 -2.88
N SER A 22 -8.23 -8.71 -1.95
CA SER A 22 -9.36 -7.81 -2.23
C SER A 22 -9.00 -6.73 -3.23
N CYS A 23 -7.80 -6.16 -3.14
CA CYS A 23 -7.30 -5.20 -4.13
C CYS A 23 -7.25 -5.81 -5.53
N LEU A 24 -6.74 -7.03 -5.65
CA LEU A 24 -6.66 -7.74 -6.92
C LEU A 24 -8.02 -8.18 -7.44
N ALA A 25 -8.93 -8.61 -6.55
CA ALA A 25 -10.28 -9.02 -6.93
C ALA A 25 -11.06 -7.82 -7.51
N ASP A 26 -10.99 -6.67 -6.89
CA ASP A 26 -11.69 -5.48 -7.37
C ASP A 26 -11.04 -4.92 -8.64
N PHE A 27 -9.73 -5.00 -8.77
CA PHE A 27 -9.04 -4.73 -10.02
C PHE A 27 -9.58 -5.61 -11.17
N ARG A 28 -9.62 -6.94 -10.96
CA ARG A 28 -10.10 -7.89 -11.99
C ARG A 28 -11.56 -7.70 -12.35
N LYS A 29 -12.39 -7.40 -11.35
CA LYS A 29 -13.83 -7.21 -11.52
C LYS A 29 -14.21 -5.78 -11.90
N ARG A 30 -13.24 -4.89 -11.99
CA ARG A 30 -13.41 -3.46 -12.27
C ARG A 30 -14.39 -2.80 -11.30
N LYS A 31 -14.26 -3.09 -10.02
CA LYS A 31 -15.09 -2.52 -8.96
C LYS A 31 -14.41 -1.32 -8.29
N GLU A 32 -15.18 -0.61 -7.49
CA GLU A 32 -14.75 0.55 -6.72
C GLU A 32 -13.99 1.57 -7.59
N THR A 33 -12.80 1.99 -7.19
CA THR A 33 -12.01 2.96 -7.97
C THR A 33 -11.64 2.48 -9.37
N PHE A 34 -11.63 1.16 -9.59
CA PHE A 34 -11.36 0.59 -10.92
C PHE A 34 -12.57 0.66 -11.86
N SER A 35 -13.76 0.95 -11.36
CA SER A 35 -14.94 1.19 -12.18
C SER A 35 -14.94 2.57 -12.84
N GLU A 36 -14.10 3.48 -12.39
CA GLU A 36 -13.97 4.83 -12.95
C GLU A 36 -13.25 4.87 -14.31
N TYR A 37 -12.55 3.79 -14.66
CA TYR A 37 -11.93 3.67 -15.99
C TYR A 37 -12.96 3.39 -17.08
N PRO A 38 -12.79 3.94 -18.28
CA PRO A 38 -13.65 3.63 -19.43
C PRO A 38 -13.80 2.12 -19.64
N GLU A 39 -15.02 1.66 -19.96
CA GLU A 39 -15.29 0.22 -20.12
C GLU A 39 -14.45 -0.45 -21.22
N ASP A 40 -14.14 0.29 -22.26
CA ASP A 40 -13.33 -0.16 -23.39
C ASP A 40 -11.83 -0.06 -23.12
N GLU A 41 -11.41 0.58 -22.02
CA GLU A 41 -10.01 0.70 -21.66
C GLU A 41 -9.48 -0.61 -21.06
N LYS A 42 -8.45 -1.17 -21.66
CA LYS A 42 -7.77 -2.33 -21.13
C LYS A 42 -6.95 -1.95 -19.88
N LEU A 43 -7.23 -2.58 -18.76
CA LEU A 43 -6.45 -2.46 -17.53
C LEU A 43 -5.46 -3.62 -17.42
N THR A 44 -4.21 -3.33 -17.14
CA THR A 44 -3.18 -4.32 -16.86
C THR A 44 -2.51 -4.01 -15.53
N SER A 45 -2.26 -5.03 -14.72
CA SER A 45 -1.50 -4.90 -13.48
C SER A 45 -0.03 -5.17 -13.76
N ALA A 46 0.83 -4.25 -13.35
CA ALA A 46 2.28 -4.44 -13.43
C ALA A 46 2.86 -5.01 -12.13
N GLY A 47 2.18 -4.81 -11.02
CA GLY A 47 2.61 -5.36 -9.74
C GLY A 47 2.03 -4.63 -8.55
N ILE A 48 2.29 -5.24 -7.39
CA ILE A 48 1.96 -4.70 -6.08
C ILE A 48 3.26 -4.49 -5.32
N ILE A 49 3.42 -3.32 -4.72
CA ILE A 49 4.55 -3.01 -3.87
C ILE A 49 4.08 -2.58 -2.49
N ASN A 50 4.91 -2.82 -1.49
CA ASN A 50 4.68 -2.33 -0.13
C ASN A 50 5.34 -0.98 0.07
N CYS A 51 4.69 -0.10 0.84
CA CYS A 51 5.35 1.06 1.39
C CYS A 51 6.57 0.61 2.22
N PRO A 52 7.72 1.30 2.13
CA PRO A 52 8.94 0.90 2.87
C PRO A 52 8.82 1.00 4.39
N GLY A 53 7.76 1.60 4.91
CA GLY A 53 7.49 1.73 6.33
C GLY A 53 7.37 3.19 6.80
N CYS A 54 6.84 3.38 8.01
CA CYS A 54 6.58 4.71 8.55
C CYS A 54 7.81 5.61 8.69
N PRO A 55 9.05 5.12 8.95
CA PRO A 55 10.26 5.95 8.94
C PRO A 55 10.54 6.65 7.60
N THR A 56 9.90 6.23 6.52
CA THR A 56 9.97 6.90 5.20
C THR A 56 9.43 8.34 5.21
N LEU A 57 8.77 8.75 6.28
CA LEU A 57 8.17 10.08 6.42
C LEU A 57 9.15 11.24 6.28
N THR A 58 10.35 11.06 6.81
CA THR A 58 11.38 12.10 6.79
C THR A 58 12.13 12.13 5.47
N SER A 59 12.10 11.01 4.74
CA SER A 59 12.75 10.89 3.44
C SER A 59 11.95 9.91 2.56
N PRO A 60 11.17 10.40 1.60
CA PRO A 60 10.38 9.56 0.72
C PRO A 60 11.20 8.82 -0.34
N ASP A 61 12.52 8.93 -0.32
CA ASP A 61 13.42 8.42 -1.36
C ASP A 61 13.22 6.92 -1.63
N LYS A 62 13.05 6.11 -0.56
CA LYS A 62 12.80 4.68 -0.72
C LYS A 62 11.48 4.39 -1.43
N LEU A 63 10.46 5.18 -1.18
CA LEU A 63 9.17 5.05 -1.87
C LEU A 63 9.32 5.46 -3.34
N ILE A 64 9.99 6.57 -3.58
CA ILE A 64 10.27 7.08 -4.94
C ILE A 64 11.04 6.03 -5.75
N GLU A 65 12.07 5.39 -5.17
CA GLU A 65 12.84 4.35 -5.85
C GLU A 65 11.98 3.12 -6.21
N ARG A 66 11.09 2.70 -5.31
CA ARG A 66 10.16 1.59 -5.59
C ARG A 66 9.18 1.93 -6.71
N ILE A 67 8.64 3.14 -6.70
CA ILE A 67 7.75 3.60 -7.77
C ILE A 67 8.52 3.76 -9.09
N ARG A 68 9.75 4.26 -9.05
CA ARG A 68 10.61 4.34 -10.24
C ARG A 68 10.79 2.99 -10.92
N ALA A 69 10.98 1.93 -10.14
CA ALA A 69 11.06 0.57 -10.69
C ALA A 69 9.80 0.19 -11.47
N LEU A 70 8.61 0.53 -10.93
CA LEU A 70 7.34 0.29 -11.64
C LEU A 70 7.20 1.15 -12.90
N THR A 71 7.60 2.42 -12.83
CA THR A 71 7.53 3.32 -14.01
C THR A 71 8.43 2.86 -15.14
N ASN A 72 9.59 2.28 -14.82
CA ASN A 72 10.48 1.68 -15.80
C ASN A 72 9.87 0.49 -16.55
N PHE A 73 8.87 -0.18 -15.94
CA PHE A 73 8.06 -1.21 -16.58
C PHE A 73 6.80 -0.66 -17.28
N GLY A 74 6.71 0.67 -17.42
CA GLY A 74 5.64 1.33 -18.16
C GLY A 74 4.36 1.54 -17.37
N VAL A 75 4.40 1.50 -16.04
CA VAL A 75 3.27 1.89 -15.20
C VAL A 75 2.95 3.36 -15.41
N ASP A 76 1.69 3.67 -15.65
CA ASP A 76 1.18 5.03 -15.86
C ASP A 76 0.26 5.50 -14.73
N THR A 77 -0.22 4.57 -13.91
CA THR A 77 -1.12 4.87 -12.80
C THR A 77 -0.75 4.06 -11.56
N ILE A 78 -0.70 4.73 -10.42
CA ILE A 78 -0.50 4.10 -9.12
C ILE A 78 -1.76 4.25 -8.28
N HIS A 79 -2.30 3.14 -7.81
CA HIS A 79 -3.37 3.11 -6.82
C HIS A 79 -2.80 2.95 -5.42
N PHE A 80 -3.11 3.90 -4.56
CA PHE A 80 -2.93 3.73 -3.11
C PHE A 80 -4.07 2.88 -2.58
N THR A 81 -3.74 1.79 -1.91
CA THR A 81 -4.74 0.87 -1.39
C THR A 81 -5.65 1.48 -0.35
N TYR A 82 -6.75 0.79 -0.04
CA TYR A 82 -7.64 1.13 1.06
C TYR A 82 -6.88 1.27 2.40
N CYS A 83 -5.90 0.41 2.68
CA CYS A 83 -5.10 0.49 3.90
C CYS A 83 -4.23 1.77 3.95
N VAL A 84 -3.65 2.21 2.85
CA VAL A 84 -2.97 3.50 2.79
C VAL A 84 -3.95 4.65 2.99
N LYS A 85 -5.09 4.61 2.31
CA LYS A 85 -6.15 5.61 2.44
C LYS A 85 -6.64 5.76 3.89
N SER A 86 -6.79 4.65 4.60
CA SER A 86 -7.39 4.61 5.94
C SER A 86 -6.40 4.80 7.07
N LEU A 87 -5.17 4.31 6.92
CA LEU A 87 -4.16 4.31 7.98
C LEU A 87 -3.13 5.42 7.85
N CYS A 88 -2.73 5.75 6.63
CA CYS A 88 -1.59 6.63 6.43
C CYS A 88 -1.98 8.10 6.56
N PRO A 89 -1.51 8.81 7.61
CA PRO A 89 -1.74 10.26 7.73
C PRO A 89 -0.92 11.07 6.73
N PHE A 90 0.03 10.44 6.03
CA PHE A 90 0.96 11.07 5.09
C PHE A 90 0.65 10.77 3.63
N LYS A 91 -0.49 10.17 3.35
CA LYS A 91 -0.91 9.80 1.99
C LYS A 91 -0.88 10.97 1.01
N GLU A 92 -1.32 12.15 1.43
CA GLU A 92 -1.31 13.35 0.60
C GLU A 92 0.12 13.82 0.32
N LYS A 93 0.99 13.82 1.34
CA LYS A 93 2.41 14.14 1.17
C LYS A 93 3.10 13.19 0.21
N TYR A 94 2.81 11.90 0.30
CA TYR A 94 3.37 10.90 -0.61
C TYR A 94 2.85 11.09 -2.02
N LYS A 95 1.55 11.36 -2.16
CA LYS A 95 0.95 11.68 -3.45
C LYS A 95 1.66 12.86 -4.10
N ASP A 96 1.80 13.98 -3.39
CA ASP A 96 2.46 15.18 -3.88
C ASP A 96 3.92 14.92 -4.29
N SER A 97 4.66 14.20 -3.45
CA SER A 97 6.06 13.84 -3.73
C SER A 97 6.20 12.96 -4.98
N LEU A 98 5.25 12.04 -5.18
CA LEU A 98 5.26 11.16 -6.35
C LEU A 98 4.83 11.91 -7.62
N GLU A 99 3.85 12.78 -7.54
CA GLU A 99 3.43 13.61 -8.67
C GLU A 99 4.53 14.59 -9.10
N GLU A 100 5.29 15.13 -8.15
CA GLU A 100 6.46 15.96 -8.42
C GLU A 100 7.59 15.17 -9.10
N SER A 101 7.87 13.96 -8.58
CA SER A 101 8.94 13.11 -9.11
C SER A 101 8.60 12.45 -10.44
N PHE A 102 7.31 12.21 -10.69
CA PHE A 102 6.79 11.51 -11.87
C PHE A 102 5.58 12.25 -12.45
N PRO A 103 5.78 13.38 -13.15
CA PRO A 103 4.67 14.23 -13.62
C PRO A 103 3.68 13.53 -14.57
N ASN A 104 4.12 12.45 -15.21
CA ASN A 104 3.31 11.69 -16.16
C ASN A 104 2.56 10.52 -15.52
N ILE A 105 2.70 10.32 -14.21
CA ILE A 105 2.03 9.25 -13.47
C ILE A 105 0.78 9.80 -12.78
N ARG A 106 -0.32 9.09 -12.98
CA ARG A 106 -1.57 9.37 -12.25
C ARG A 106 -1.55 8.65 -10.91
N ILE A 107 -1.86 9.36 -9.84
CA ILE A 107 -2.04 8.77 -8.50
C ILE A 107 -3.53 8.75 -8.16
N VAL A 108 -4.03 7.58 -7.81
CA VAL A 108 -5.41 7.34 -7.39
C VAL A 108 -5.42 6.82 -5.96
N ILE A 109 -6.18 7.45 -5.07
CA ILE A 109 -6.31 7.01 -3.68
C ILE A 109 -7.54 6.11 -3.56
N GLY A 110 -7.32 4.81 -3.50
CA GLY A 110 -8.33 3.79 -3.31
C GLY A 110 -8.13 2.55 -4.18
N THR A 111 -8.58 1.43 -3.68
CA THR A 111 -8.63 0.14 -4.38
C THR A 111 -9.98 -0.54 -4.14
N HIS A 112 -10.12 -1.29 -3.05
CA HIS A 112 -11.33 -2.01 -2.70
C HIS A 112 -12.21 -1.23 -1.74
N GLU A 113 -13.44 -1.70 -1.57
CA GLU A 113 -14.37 -1.11 -0.61
C GLU A 113 -13.96 -1.40 0.84
N GLU A 114 -14.58 -0.67 1.74
CA GLU A 114 -14.35 -0.76 3.16
C GLU A 114 -14.92 -2.07 3.73
N HIS A 115 -14.04 -2.95 4.21
CA HIS A 115 -14.43 -4.20 4.88
C HIS A 115 -14.55 -4.03 6.39
N ILE A 116 -13.82 -3.07 6.94
CA ILE A 116 -13.74 -2.79 8.37
C ILE A 116 -13.77 -1.27 8.52
N ALA A 117 -14.56 -0.77 9.48
CA ALA A 117 -14.57 0.66 9.77
C ALA A 117 -13.16 1.20 10.03
N PRO A 118 -12.79 2.39 9.52
CA PRO A 118 -11.44 2.94 9.66
C PRO A 118 -10.96 3.00 11.11
N GLU A 119 -11.84 3.31 12.06
CA GLU A 119 -11.53 3.36 13.48
C GLU A 119 -11.15 1.98 14.03
N GLU A 120 -11.90 0.96 13.67
CA GLU A 120 -11.60 -0.42 14.06
C GLU A 120 -10.29 -0.91 13.44
N PHE A 121 -10.04 -0.57 12.19
CA PHE A 121 -8.80 -0.90 11.51
C PHE A 121 -7.60 -0.25 12.21
N ARG A 122 -7.68 1.04 12.51
CA ARG A 122 -6.65 1.76 13.27
C ARG A 122 -6.44 1.16 14.67
N ARG A 123 -7.53 0.76 15.33
CA ARG A 123 -7.46 0.11 16.65
C ARG A 123 -6.68 -1.20 16.59
N ARG A 124 -6.92 -2.04 15.59
CA ARG A 124 -6.18 -3.29 15.40
C ARG A 124 -4.70 -3.05 15.17
N VAL A 125 -4.36 -2.10 14.31
CA VAL A 125 -2.96 -1.73 14.06
C VAL A 125 -2.29 -1.20 15.33
N LYS A 126 -2.94 -0.32 16.08
CA LYS A 126 -2.41 0.18 17.36
C LYS A 126 -2.15 -0.94 18.37
N LYS A 127 -3.03 -1.93 18.41
CA LYS A 127 -2.85 -3.10 19.30
C LYS A 127 -1.58 -3.86 18.93
N LEU A 128 -1.31 -4.05 17.65
CA LEU A 128 -0.08 -4.72 17.19
C LEU A 128 1.19 -3.96 17.59
N PHE A 129 1.20 -2.64 17.47
CA PHE A 129 2.35 -1.83 17.87
C PHE A 129 2.63 -1.84 19.38
N ARG A 130 1.65 -2.18 20.19
CA ARG A 130 1.78 -2.28 21.65
C ARG A 130 2.19 -3.68 22.13
N GLN A 131 2.21 -4.67 21.24
CA GLN A 131 2.65 -6.02 21.59
C GLN A 131 4.17 -6.10 21.51
N PRO A 132 4.81 -6.80 22.46
CA PRO A 132 6.23 -7.14 22.35
C PRO A 132 6.44 -7.90 21.03
N ARG A 133 7.43 -7.49 20.27
CA ARG A 133 7.78 -8.18 19.01
C ARG A 133 8.98 -9.06 19.26
N LYS A 134 8.85 -10.35 18.96
CA LYS A 134 9.98 -11.24 18.84
C LYS A 134 10.63 -11.07 17.48
N THR A 135 11.92 -10.85 17.46
CA THR A 135 12.70 -10.90 16.24
C THR A 135 13.05 -12.36 15.90
N MET A 136 13.46 -12.62 14.68
CA MET A 136 13.96 -13.95 14.30
C MET A 136 15.15 -14.36 15.18
N VAL A 137 15.97 -13.41 15.57
CA VAL A 137 17.11 -13.65 16.48
C VAL A 137 16.63 -14.11 17.85
N ASP A 138 15.59 -13.50 18.40
CA ASP A 138 15.04 -13.89 19.71
C ASP A 138 14.49 -15.32 19.65
N ILE A 139 13.82 -15.68 18.55
CA ILE A 139 13.31 -17.03 18.33
C ILE A 139 14.45 -18.03 18.20
N ILE A 140 15.49 -17.73 17.43
CA ILE A 140 16.65 -18.62 17.23
C ILE A 140 17.44 -18.81 18.52
N LEU A 141 17.59 -17.75 19.31
CA LEU A 141 18.34 -17.79 20.57
C LEU A 141 17.48 -18.26 21.76
N ASN A 142 16.23 -18.61 21.49
CA ASN A 142 15.29 -19.09 22.52
C ASN A 142 15.19 -18.14 23.73
N LYS A 143 15.30 -16.85 23.48
CA LYS A 143 15.12 -15.81 24.50
C LYS A 143 13.63 -15.71 24.79
N ASP A 144 13.24 -16.27 25.92
CA ASP A 144 11.93 -16.01 26.48
C ASP A 144 11.82 -14.54 26.88
N GLU A 145 10.66 -13.95 26.69
CA GLU A 145 10.41 -12.59 27.11
C GLU A 145 10.59 -12.48 28.63
N GLU A 146 11.67 -11.89 29.07
CA GLU A 146 11.68 -11.25 30.37
C GLU A 146 10.79 -10.02 30.23
N ALA A 147 9.67 -10.09 30.92
CA ALA A 147 8.68 -9.04 30.98
C ALA A 147 9.24 -7.72 31.53
#